data_6095d1667c1353782a6176edcacafa32
#
_entry.id   6095d1667c1353782a6176edcacafa32
#
_cell.length_a   1.000
_cell.length_b   1.000
_cell.length_c   1.000
_cell.angle_alpha   90.00
_cell.angle_beta   90.00
_cell.angle_gamma   90.00
#
_symmetry.space_group_name_H-M   'P 1'
#
loop_
_entity.id
_entity.type
_entity.pdbx_description
1 polymer ?
#
loop_
_entity_poly.entity_id
_entity_poly.type
_entity_poly.pdbx_seq_one_letter_code
_entity_poly.pdbx_strand_id
1 'polypeptide(L)'
;MTEPTPLTTPEADAPPSALAAGLDRKVAGISIGIVVLFVAASLGFPDWTANVINSGFSGAAKWFGAYWQYLLLITFFVAIILAFTPYAKARLSTGKPEFTRFKWVSMIMCTLLAGGGVFWAAAEPIAHYIASPPYYGDSLESESDQASAALAQSFVDWGFLAWAILGTLGAIVITHAHSKGMPLRPRTLLYPIMGKKVLHSWIGTVADVVAIIAVVAGTVGPVGFLGLQVSYGLAEMTGIPNNYATQLIVIAVLTGIAALSVSSGLNKGIQILSRANVWLAIALMAAVVVLGSAGYVFKAFLGGFGTYIGNFVGMSVYQGDPTWLSGWTVFFFGWFLGYGPLMAIFVARISRGRTIRDLIICTAVIPPVLTTVWFSVLGGTGIMFEQQNPGSVGAAYESDGLPAVVMSIAAQLPLSGLVGGAFLLLTVTFVATTTDSMSYAIAQSCTISGEPSTKLRATWAVMMGVAAAVLIAIGDGGISGLQSFIVITAVPVGFLMLPSVFAAPIYARRMA
;
A
#
# COMPACT_ATOMS: atom_id res chain seq x y z
N MET A 1 -64.79 -24.76 -9.64
CA MET A 1 -63.41 -25.19 -9.26
C MET A 1 -62.49 -24.67 -10.36
N THR A 2 -61.89 -23.53 -10.11
CA THR A 2 -60.91 -22.88 -11.02
C THR A 2 -59.53 -23.20 -10.45
N GLU A 3 -58.70 -23.86 -11.27
CA GLU A 3 -57.31 -24.15 -10.95
C GLU A 3 -56.51 -22.89 -10.65
N PRO A 4 -55.61 -22.87 -9.65
CA PRO A 4 -54.78 -21.73 -9.42
C PRO A 4 -53.63 -21.69 -10.45
N THR A 5 -53.47 -20.54 -11.08
CA THR A 5 -52.33 -20.18 -11.94
C THR A 5 -51.01 -20.37 -11.21
N PRO A 6 -50.01 -21.04 -11.81
CA PRO A 6 -48.68 -21.18 -11.16
C PRO A 6 -47.98 -19.82 -11.07
N LEU A 7 -47.52 -19.49 -9.86
CA LEU A 7 -46.65 -18.34 -9.61
C LEU A 7 -45.36 -18.53 -10.39
N THR A 8 -45.13 -17.67 -11.37
CA THR A 8 -43.87 -17.55 -12.08
C THR A 8 -42.80 -17.18 -11.08
N THR A 9 -41.85 -18.08 -10.84
CA THR A 9 -40.59 -17.80 -10.15
C THR A 9 -39.89 -16.63 -10.87
N PRO A 10 -39.34 -15.64 -10.13
CA PRO A 10 -38.51 -14.62 -10.75
C PRO A 10 -37.35 -15.29 -11.46
N GLU A 11 -37.20 -15.01 -12.74
CA GLU A 11 -36.03 -15.39 -13.54
C GLU A 11 -34.74 -15.07 -12.75
N ALA A 12 -34.00 -16.11 -12.42
CA ALA A 12 -32.63 -15.95 -11.94
C ALA A 12 -31.87 -15.17 -13.00
N ASP A 13 -31.27 -14.04 -12.62
CA ASP A 13 -30.44 -13.21 -13.47
C ASP A 13 -29.52 -14.11 -14.32
N ALA A 14 -29.82 -14.21 -15.59
CA ALA A 14 -28.92 -14.82 -16.57
C ALA A 14 -27.59 -14.07 -16.53
N PRO A 15 -26.45 -14.75 -16.54
CA PRO A 15 -25.17 -14.09 -16.61
C PRO A 15 -25.18 -13.16 -17.84
N PRO A 16 -24.75 -11.89 -17.70
CA PRO A 16 -24.73 -10.98 -18.83
C PRO A 16 -23.95 -11.64 -19.95
N SER A 17 -24.57 -11.76 -21.11
CA SER A 17 -23.94 -12.24 -22.33
C SER A 17 -22.54 -11.66 -22.42
N ALA A 18 -21.55 -12.46 -22.82
CA ALA A 18 -20.16 -12.08 -23.01
C ALA A 18 -20.03 -10.91 -23.98
N LEU A 19 -20.36 -9.72 -23.50
CA LEU A 19 -20.02 -8.45 -24.12
C LEU A 19 -18.50 -8.36 -24.04
N ALA A 20 -17.84 -8.30 -25.18
CA ALA A 20 -16.42 -8.08 -25.31
C ALA A 20 -16.01 -6.97 -24.32
N ALA A 21 -14.99 -7.23 -23.50
CA ALA A 21 -14.51 -6.32 -22.47
C ALA A 21 -14.36 -4.91 -23.06
N GLY A 22 -15.28 -4.02 -22.69
CA GLY A 22 -15.31 -2.66 -23.23
C GLY A 22 -14.22 -1.83 -22.58
N LEU A 23 -13.14 -1.56 -23.32
CA LEU A 23 -12.09 -0.64 -22.86
C LEU A 23 -12.63 0.79 -22.81
N ASP A 24 -12.48 1.47 -21.68
CA ASP A 24 -12.68 2.91 -21.58
C ASP A 24 -11.48 3.62 -22.24
N ARG A 25 -11.60 3.85 -23.55
CA ARG A 25 -10.52 4.42 -24.37
C ARG A 25 -10.06 5.78 -23.88
N LYS A 26 -10.95 6.58 -23.26
CA LYS A 26 -10.59 7.90 -22.70
C LYS A 26 -9.71 7.73 -21.46
N VAL A 27 -10.18 6.95 -20.48
CA VAL A 27 -9.44 6.73 -19.23
C VAL A 27 -8.13 6.02 -19.52
N ALA A 28 -8.14 4.92 -20.28
CA ALA A 28 -6.94 4.17 -20.61
C ALA A 28 -5.94 5.02 -21.42
N GLY A 29 -6.40 5.71 -22.45
CA GLY A 29 -5.54 6.53 -23.32
C GLY A 29 -4.88 7.68 -22.56
N ILE A 30 -5.63 8.40 -21.72
CA ILE A 30 -5.08 9.50 -20.91
C ILE A 30 -4.08 8.96 -19.89
N SER A 31 -4.42 7.89 -19.15
CA SER A 31 -3.55 7.32 -18.11
C SER A 31 -2.25 6.76 -18.71
N ILE A 32 -2.33 5.98 -19.79
CA ILE A 32 -1.16 5.47 -20.50
C ILE A 32 -0.33 6.64 -21.07
N GLY A 33 -1.00 7.62 -21.69
CA GLY A 33 -0.36 8.80 -22.24
C GLY A 33 0.45 9.59 -21.19
N ILE A 34 -0.09 9.79 -20.00
CA ILE A 34 0.62 10.46 -18.90
C ILE A 34 1.89 9.69 -18.52
N VAL A 35 1.83 8.37 -18.34
CA VAL A 35 3.01 7.57 -17.95
C VAL A 35 4.03 7.54 -19.10
N VAL A 36 3.60 7.40 -20.35
CA VAL A 36 4.51 7.41 -21.51
C VAL A 36 5.19 8.78 -21.65
N LEU A 37 4.44 9.88 -21.51
CA LEU A 37 5.00 11.23 -21.54
C LEU A 37 5.99 11.46 -20.39
N PHE A 38 5.67 10.98 -19.21
CA PHE A 38 6.58 11.03 -18.06
C PHE A 38 7.90 10.30 -18.35
N VAL A 39 7.84 9.05 -18.82
CA VAL A 39 9.03 8.26 -19.17
C VAL A 39 9.82 8.94 -20.30
N ALA A 40 9.15 9.42 -21.34
CA ALA A 40 9.80 10.10 -22.46
C ALA A 40 10.49 11.41 -22.02
N ALA A 41 9.83 12.20 -21.15
CA ALA A 41 10.42 13.41 -20.59
C ALA A 41 11.65 13.09 -19.71
N SER A 42 11.57 12.05 -18.91
CA SER A 42 12.67 11.61 -18.04
C SER A 42 13.89 11.12 -18.84
N LEU A 43 13.66 10.46 -19.96
CA LEU A 43 14.76 10.02 -20.85
C LEU A 43 15.33 11.14 -21.71
N GLY A 44 14.48 12.06 -22.20
CA GLY A 44 14.89 13.15 -23.07
C GLY A 44 15.43 14.38 -22.32
N PHE A 45 14.93 14.63 -21.12
CA PHE A 45 15.24 15.81 -20.31
C PHE A 45 15.39 15.43 -18.82
N PRO A 46 16.38 14.59 -18.43
CA PRO A 46 16.49 14.04 -17.08
C PRO A 46 16.58 15.10 -15.99
N ASP A 47 17.46 16.10 -16.15
CA ASP A 47 17.67 17.15 -15.15
C ASP A 47 16.43 18.03 -14.96
N TRP A 48 15.75 18.36 -16.06
CA TRP A 48 14.51 19.11 -16.00
C TRP A 48 13.41 18.31 -15.30
N THR A 49 13.29 17.03 -15.62
CA THR A 49 12.29 16.14 -14.99
C THR A 49 12.59 15.96 -13.51
N ALA A 50 13.85 15.76 -13.12
CA ALA A 50 14.28 15.69 -11.73
C ALA A 50 13.88 16.97 -10.96
N ASN A 51 14.17 18.14 -11.52
CA ASN A 51 13.81 19.43 -10.92
C ASN A 51 12.30 19.61 -10.78
N VAL A 52 11.51 19.23 -11.78
CA VAL A 52 10.04 19.29 -11.73
C VAL A 52 9.50 18.36 -10.64
N ILE A 53 10.01 17.13 -10.56
CA ILE A 53 9.59 16.15 -9.54
C ILE A 53 9.97 16.62 -8.14
N ASN A 54 11.21 17.07 -7.92
CA ASN A 54 11.65 17.53 -6.61
C ASN A 54 10.91 18.80 -6.16
N SER A 55 10.67 19.74 -7.07
CA SER A 55 9.84 20.92 -6.77
C SER A 55 8.38 20.56 -6.49
N GLY A 56 7.84 19.63 -7.27
CA GLY A 56 6.49 19.09 -7.07
C GLY A 56 6.33 18.37 -5.73
N PHE A 57 7.32 17.56 -5.34
CA PHE A 57 7.38 16.89 -4.06
C PHE A 57 7.38 17.88 -2.89
N SER A 58 8.31 18.84 -2.93
CA SER A 58 8.41 19.88 -1.88
C SER A 58 7.14 20.71 -1.80
N GLY A 59 6.55 21.07 -2.94
CA GLY A 59 5.27 21.78 -3.01
C GLY A 59 4.12 20.93 -2.45
N ALA A 60 4.00 19.67 -2.85
CA ALA A 60 2.97 18.76 -2.36
C ALA A 60 3.06 18.56 -0.84
N ALA A 61 4.24 18.26 -0.32
CA ALA A 61 4.47 18.08 1.10
C ALA A 61 4.14 19.36 1.89
N LYS A 62 4.62 20.53 1.43
CA LYS A 62 4.40 21.80 2.09
C LYS A 62 2.92 22.21 2.18
N TRP A 63 2.17 22.06 1.08
CA TRP A 63 0.80 22.57 1.00
C TRP A 63 -0.26 21.54 1.42
N PHE A 64 0.04 20.23 1.28
CA PHE A 64 -0.94 19.17 1.51
C PHE A 64 -0.55 18.22 2.65
N GLY A 65 0.67 18.26 3.17
CA GLY A 65 1.11 17.38 4.25
C GLY A 65 0.20 17.43 5.47
N ALA A 66 -0.01 18.63 6.03
CA ALA A 66 -0.93 18.82 7.16
C ALA A 66 -2.36 18.38 6.82
N TYR A 67 -2.85 18.71 5.61
CA TYR A 67 -4.17 18.28 5.16
C TYR A 67 -4.31 16.75 5.18
N TRP A 68 -3.31 16.00 4.71
CA TRP A 68 -3.33 14.54 4.73
C TRP A 68 -3.31 13.98 6.15
N GLN A 69 -2.47 14.53 7.03
CA GLN A 69 -2.43 14.13 8.44
C GLN A 69 -3.81 14.26 9.10
N TYR A 70 -4.46 15.40 8.94
CA TYR A 70 -5.82 15.60 9.46
C TYR A 70 -6.85 14.73 8.75
N LEU A 71 -6.77 14.55 7.44
CA LEU A 71 -7.70 13.71 6.69
C LEU A 71 -7.65 12.26 7.17
N LEU A 72 -6.45 11.70 7.36
CA LEU A 72 -6.28 10.34 7.83
C LEU A 72 -6.76 10.20 9.29
N LEU A 73 -6.38 11.13 10.14
CA LEU A 73 -6.80 11.15 11.55
C LEU A 73 -8.34 11.22 11.71
N ILE A 74 -8.98 12.13 10.99
CA ILE A 74 -10.44 12.26 10.98
C ILE A 74 -11.10 11.01 10.39
N THR A 75 -10.55 10.45 9.30
CA THR A 75 -11.04 9.20 8.71
C THR A 75 -11.04 8.07 9.73
N PHE A 76 -9.96 7.92 10.48
CA PHE A 76 -9.84 6.91 11.53
C PHE A 76 -10.89 7.12 12.64
N PHE A 77 -10.97 8.32 13.21
CA PHE A 77 -11.93 8.57 14.28
C PHE A 77 -13.38 8.44 13.82
N VAL A 78 -13.73 8.93 12.62
CA VAL A 78 -15.07 8.74 12.06
C VAL A 78 -15.39 7.26 11.88
N ALA A 79 -14.44 6.46 11.40
CA ALA A 79 -14.62 5.02 11.25
C ALA A 79 -14.82 4.34 12.62
N ILE A 80 -13.96 4.63 13.59
CA ILE A 80 -14.07 4.03 14.94
C ILE A 80 -15.38 4.46 15.63
N ILE A 81 -15.72 5.74 15.63
CA ILE A 81 -16.99 6.21 16.20
C ILE A 81 -18.17 5.50 15.53
N LEU A 82 -18.16 5.41 14.18
CA LEU A 82 -19.20 4.72 13.43
C LEU A 82 -19.35 3.25 13.86
N ALA A 83 -18.24 2.54 14.16
CA ALA A 83 -18.26 1.14 14.61
C ALA A 83 -19.01 0.94 15.92
N PHE A 84 -19.08 1.97 16.79
CA PHE A 84 -19.82 1.92 18.06
C PHE A 84 -21.29 2.33 17.92
N THR A 85 -21.71 2.87 16.77
CA THR A 85 -23.11 3.25 16.55
C THR A 85 -24.00 2.04 16.25
N PRO A 86 -25.33 2.14 16.45
CA PRO A 86 -26.29 1.12 16.01
C PRO A 86 -26.22 0.85 14.49
N TYR A 87 -25.88 1.85 13.70
CA TYR A 87 -25.78 1.78 12.22
C TYR A 87 -24.68 0.84 11.74
N ALA A 88 -23.67 0.57 12.57
CA ALA A 88 -22.60 -0.37 12.27
C ALA A 88 -23.08 -1.84 12.13
N LYS A 89 -24.31 -2.17 12.58
CA LYS A 89 -24.94 -3.47 12.38
C LYS A 89 -25.47 -3.65 10.96
N ALA A 90 -25.65 -2.58 10.19
CA ALA A 90 -26.10 -2.66 8.80
C ALA A 90 -25.16 -3.52 7.96
N ARG A 91 -25.75 -4.28 7.03
CA ARG A 91 -24.98 -5.12 6.10
C ARG A 91 -24.65 -4.35 4.82
N LEU A 92 -23.44 -4.56 4.31
CA LEU A 92 -22.96 -3.95 3.09
C LEU A 92 -23.71 -4.43 1.85
N SER A 93 -24.30 -5.63 1.90
CA SER A 93 -25.22 -6.13 0.87
C SER A 93 -26.13 -7.22 1.43
N THR A 94 -27.17 -7.57 0.68
CA THR A 94 -28.01 -8.73 0.97
C THR A 94 -27.24 -10.04 0.73
N GLY A 95 -27.57 -11.08 1.48
CA GLY A 95 -26.99 -12.40 1.34
C GLY A 95 -25.90 -12.72 2.36
N LYS A 96 -25.36 -13.95 2.27
CA LYS A 96 -24.28 -14.43 3.14
C LYS A 96 -22.92 -13.94 2.64
N PRO A 97 -21.93 -13.78 3.55
CA PRO A 97 -20.55 -13.49 3.13
C PRO A 97 -20.00 -14.59 2.21
N GLU A 98 -19.35 -14.17 1.11
CA GLU A 98 -18.75 -15.07 0.13
C GLU A 98 -17.51 -15.78 0.67
N PHE A 99 -16.74 -15.11 1.52
CA PHE A 99 -15.48 -15.60 2.06
C PHE A 99 -15.59 -15.91 3.56
N THR A 100 -14.84 -16.89 4.05
CA THR A 100 -14.65 -17.09 5.50
C THR A 100 -13.97 -15.86 6.13
N ARG A 101 -14.09 -15.65 7.44
CA ARG A 101 -13.44 -14.52 8.12
C ARG A 101 -11.93 -14.51 7.89
N PHE A 102 -11.29 -15.65 8.07
CA PHE A 102 -9.83 -15.78 7.87
C PHE A 102 -9.41 -15.40 6.45
N LYS A 103 -10.07 -15.97 5.41
CA LYS A 103 -9.75 -15.69 4.01
C LYS A 103 -9.96 -14.20 3.69
N TRP A 104 -11.02 -13.60 4.20
CA TRP A 104 -11.35 -12.19 3.98
C TRP A 104 -10.31 -11.24 4.60
N VAL A 105 -9.93 -11.46 5.88
CA VAL A 105 -8.85 -10.70 6.55
C VAL A 105 -7.53 -10.85 5.81
N SER A 106 -7.16 -12.10 5.46
CA SER A 106 -5.93 -12.38 4.71
C SER A 106 -5.88 -11.65 3.36
N MET A 107 -7.00 -11.59 2.64
CA MET A 107 -7.07 -10.87 1.36
C MET A 107 -6.81 -9.37 1.54
N ILE A 108 -7.34 -8.74 2.60
CA ILE A 108 -7.09 -7.33 2.90
C ILE A 108 -5.63 -7.12 3.29
N MET A 109 -5.09 -7.96 4.15
CA MET A 109 -3.71 -7.84 4.62
C MET A 109 -2.67 -8.00 3.50
N CYS A 110 -2.88 -8.99 2.62
CA CYS A 110 -1.92 -9.28 1.54
C CYS A 110 -1.79 -8.16 0.50
N THR A 111 -2.71 -7.18 0.47
CA THR A 111 -2.66 -6.10 -0.51
C THR A 111 -1.50 -5.12 -0.28
N LEU A 112 -0.96 -5.04 0.93
CA LEU A 112 0.06 -4.06 1.31
C LEU A 112 1.36 -4.67 1.87
N LEU A 113 1.39 -5.99 2.09
CA LEU A 113 2.55 -6.65 2.70
C LEU A 113 3.81 -6.63 1.82
N ALA A 114 3.70 -6.41 0.51
CA ALA A 114 4.84 -6.53 -0.38
C ALA A 114 5.92 -5.46 -0.13
N GLY A 115 5.60 -4.18 -0.27
CA GLY A 115 6.57 -3.10 -0.02
C GLY A 115 6.84 -2.89 1.46
N GLY A 116 5.76 -2.84 2.26
CA GLY A 116 5.85 -2.57 3.70
C GLY A 116 6.45 -3.71 4.51
N GLY A 117 6.13 -4.96 4.15
CA GLY A 117 6.42 -6.10 5.01
C GLY A 117 7.89 -6.56 5.01
N VAL A 118 8.67 -6.30 4.00
CA VAL A 118 10.07 -6.77 3.94
C VAL A 118 11.05 -5.60 3.96
N PHE A 119 10.80 -4.57 3.16
CA PHE A 119 11.68 -3.43 3.08
C PHE A 119 11.52 -2.49 4.29
N TRP A 120 10.35 -1.86 4.42
CA TRP A 120 10.12 -0.83 5.41
C TRP A 120 10.07 -1.35 6.84
N ALA A 121 9.56 -2.55 7.06
CA ALA A 121 9.50 -3.15 8.40
C ALA A 121 10.87 -3.39 9.04
N ALA A 122 11.91 -3.54 8.22
CA ALA A 122 13.30 -3.61 8.67
C ALA A 122 13.93 -2.23 8.71
N ALA A 123 13.83 -1.47 7.62
CA ALA A 123 14.62 -0.28 7.38
C ALA A 123 14.17 0.95 8.18
N GLU A 124 12.87 1.18 8.28
CA GLU A 124 12.33 2.37 8.92
C GLU A 124 12.59 2.43 10.43
N PRO A 125 12.36 1.35 11.24
CA PRO A 125 12.70 1.38 12.65
C PRO A 125 14.20 1.62 12.91
N ILE A 126 15.09 1.11 12.06
CA ILE A 126 16.52 1.35 12.15
C ILE A 126 16.85 2.82 11.83
N ALA A 127 16.29 3.37 10.77
CA ALA A 127 16.47 4.77 10.42
C ALA A 127 16.05 5.71 11.58
N HIS A 128 14.89 5.43 12.19
CA HIS A 128 14.39 6.18 13.33
C HIS A 128 15.16 5.92 14.65
N TYR A 129 15.81 4.78 14.78
CA TYR A 129 16.67 4.50 15.93
C TYR A 129 17.98 5.26 15.83
N ILE A 130 18.60 5.31 14.64
CA ILE A 130 19.86 6.01 14.39
C ILE A 130 19.67 7.52 14.40
N ALA A 131 18.58 8.01 13.78
CA ALA A 131 18.18 9.41 13.75
C ALA A 131 16.80 9.57 14.39
N SER A 132 16.77 9.85 15.68
CA SER A 132 15.55 9.93 16.48
C SER A 132 14.52 10.87 15.84
N PRO A 133 13.22 10.49 15.83
CA PRO A 133 12.17 11.33 15.29
C PRO A 133 12.08 12.69 16.01
N PRO A 134 11.99 13.81 15.27
CA PRO A 134 12.01 15.16 15.86
C PRO A 134 10.88 15.46 16.85
N TYR A 135 9.79 14.68 16.80
CA TYR A 135 8.67 14.80 17.75
C TYR A 135 9.12 14.69 19.21
N TYR A 136 10.14 13.89 19.49
CA TYR A 136 10.60 13.64 20.86
C TYR A 136 11.64 14.65 21.33
N GLY A 137 12.31 15.38 20.42
CA GLY A 137 13.38 16.30 20.78
C GLY A 137 14.43 15.62 21.66
N ASP A 138 14.80 16.27 22.76
CA ASP A 138 15.79 15.79 23.73
C ASP A 138 15.17 14.93 24.86
N SER A 139 13.94 14.47 24.73
CA SER A 139 13.22 13.76 25.80
C SER A 139 13.57 12.27 25.92
N LEU A 140 14.40 11.74 25.02
CA LEU A 140 14.78 10.32 25.01
C LEU A 140 16.03 10.13 25.89
N GLU A 141 15.83 9.59 27.10
CA GLU A 141 16.89 9.48 28.10
C GLU A 141 17.66 8.14 28.05
N SER A 142 17.08 7.10 27.43
CA SER A 142 17.69 5.78 27.37
C SER A 142 17.59 5.14 25.98
N GLU A 143 18.44 4.15 25.70
CA GLU A 143 18.35 3.33 24.49
C GLU A 143 16.99 2.61 24.35
N SER A 144 16.35 2.27 25.49
CA SER A 144 15.00 1.70 25.49
C SER A 144 13.95 2.70 25.05
N ASP A 145 14.10 3.98 25.42
CA ASP A 145 13.21 5.06 25.00
C ASP A 145 13.39 5.33 23.51
N GLN A 146 14.65 5.37 23.03
CA GLN A 146 14.99 5.52 21.62
C GLN A 146 14.40 4.38 20.79
N ALA A 147 14.53 3.13 21.22
CA ALA A 147 13.94 1.97 20.56
C ALA A 147 12.41 2.04 20.51
N SER A 148 11.79 2.46 21.62
CA SER A 148 10.34 2.62 21.71
C SER A 148 9.83 3.76 20.81
N ALA A 149 10.55 4.88 20.76
CA ALA A 149 10.25 6.03 19.91
C ALA A 149 10.39 5.68 18.42
N ALA A 150 11.45 4.98 18.04
CA ALA A 150 11.70 4.53 16.67
C ALA A 150 10.56 3.61 16.16
N LEU A 151 10.18 2.63 16.96
CA LEU A 151 9.06 1.74 16.64
C LEU A 151 7.72 2.50 16.62
N ALA A 152 7.49 3.40 17.59
CA ALA A 152 6.26 4.18 17.65
C ALA A 152 6.09 5.07 16.42
N GLN A 153 7.17 5.64 15.89
CA GLN A 153 7.13 6.42 14.64
C GLN A 153 6.74 5.55 13.45
N SER A 154 7.36 4.40 13.30
CA SER A 154 6.98 3.43 12.26
C SER A 154 5.51 2.97 12.42
N PHE A 155 4.99 2.91 13.66
CA PHE A 155 3.59 2.57 13.89
C PHE A 155 2.64 3.72 13.57
N VAL A 156 3.08 4.99 13.64
CA VAL A 156 2.32 6.14 13.10
C VAL A 156 2.18 6.00 11.60
N ASP A 157 3.28 5.71 10.92
CA ASP A 157 3.36 5.72 9.46
C ASP A 157 2.65 4.51 8.83
N TRP A 158 2.63 3.34 9.52
CA TRP A 158 2.06 2.09 9.01
C TRP A 158 0.87 1.53 9.80
N GLY A 159 0.45 2.23 10.84
CA GLY A 159 -0.58 1.74 11.78
C GLY A 159 -1.99 2.18 11.43
N PHE A 160 -2.72 2.64 12.45
CA PHE A 160 -4.17 2.85 12.37
C PHE A 160 -4.59 3.83 11.27
N LEU A 161 -3.88 4.94 11.08
CA LEU A 161 -4.25 5.98 10.12
C LEU A 161 -4.08 5.50 8.69
N ALA A 162 -2.93 4.88 8.42
CA ALA A 162 -2.59 4.31 7.12
C ALA A 162 -3.62 3.27 6.67
N TRP A 163 -3.99 2.36 7.54
CA TRP A 163 -4.98 1.33 7.23
C TRP A 163 -6.40 1.86 7.13
N ALA A 164 -6.78 2.84 7.94
CA ALA A 164 -8.13 3.41 7.90
C ALA A 164 -8.46 4.08 6.56
N ILE A 165 -7.50 4.79 5.95
CA ILE A 165 -7.71 5.47 4.66
C ILE A 165 -7.83 4.48 3.49
N LEU A 166 -7.26 3.28 3.61
CA LEU A 166 -7.19 2.27 2.55
C LEU A 166 -8.53 1.63 2.16
N GLY A 167 -9.62 2.22 2.51
CA GLY A 167 -10.89 1.77 2.01
C GLY A 167 -11.99 1.59 3.05
N THR A 168 -11.77 1.96 4.31
CA THR A 168 -12.79 1.79 5.36
C THR A 168 -14.04 2.60 5.04
N LEU A 169 -13.95 3.92 5.03
CA LEU A 169 -15.10 4.79 4.72
C LEU A 169 -15.43 4.78 3.21
N GLY A 170 -14.40 4.73 2.36
CA GLY A 170 -14.58 4.65 0.91
C GLY A 170 -15.37 3.42 0.47
N ALA A 171 -15.13 2.24 1.08
CA ALA A 171 -15.88 1.04 0.76
C ALA A 171 -17.37 1.13 1.12
N ILE A 172 -17.73 1.83 2.21
CA ILE A 172 -19.13 2.09 2.57
C ILE A 172 -19.78 2.94 1.49
N VAL A 173 -19.10 4.00 1.03
CA VAL A 173 -19.59 4.89 -0.04
C VAL A 173 -19.76 4.12 -1.35
N ILE A 174 -18.74 3.37 -1.76
CA ILE A 174 -18.77 2.54 -2.97
C ILE A 174 -19.93 1.54 -2.92
N THR A 175 -20.09 0.83 -1.81
CA THR A 175 -21.14 -0.18 -1.65
C THR A 175 -22.53 0.44 -1.75
N HIS A 176 -22.76 1.55 -1.04
CA HIS A 176 -24.04 2.25 -1.11
C HIS A 176 -24.33 2.78 -2.52
N ALA A 177 -23.36 3.43 -3.15
CA ALA A 177 -23.53 3.96 -4.50
C ALA A 177 -23.74 2.83 -5.53
N HIS A 178 -23.04 1.70 -5.38
CA HIS A 178 -23.20 0.53 -6.23
C HIS A 178 -24.62 -0.05 -6.15
N SER A 179 -25.25 -0.10 -4.97
CA SER A 179 -26.64 -0.49 -4.81
C SER A 179 -27.64 0.46 -5.52
N LYS A 180 -27.21 1.66 -5.90
CA LYS A 180 -27.95 2.65 -6.70
C LYS A 180 -27.61 2.61 -8.18
N GLY A 181 -26.86 1.57 -8.62
CA GLY A 181 -26.47 1.37 -10.02
C GLY A 181 -25.19 2.08 -10.46
N MET A 182 -24.36 2.53 -9.51
CA MET A 182 -23.04 3.07 -9.85
C MET A 182 -22.01 1.94 -10.12
N PRO A 183 -21.05 2.14 -11.04
CA PRO A 183 -20.01 1.16 -11.30
C PRO A 183 -18.99 1.07 -10.15
N LEU A 184 -18.28 -0.05 -10.04
CA LEU A 184 -17.16 -0.19 -9.13
C LEU A 184 -15.89 0.48 -9.73
N ARG A 185 -15.88 1.81 -9.74
CA ARG A 185 -14.80 2.64 -10.29
C ARG A 185 -14.48 3.80 -9.36
N PRO A 186 -13.26 4.38 -9.42
CA PRO A 186 -12.86 5.49 -8.55
C PRO A 186 -13.81 6.69 -8.59
N ARG A 187 -14.34 7.05 -9.76
CA ARG A 187 -15.32 8.13 -9.91
C ARG A 187 -16.54 8.00 -8.99
N THR A 188 -16.88 6.77 -8.58
CA THR A 188 -18.00 6.50 -7.68
C THR A 188 -17.82 7.07 -6.28
N LEU A 189 -16.59 7.35 -5.86
CA LEU A 189 -16.32 8.08 -4.62
C LEU A 189 -16.87 9.51 -4.62
N LEU A 190 -17.10 10.10 -5.79
CA LEU A 190 -17.75 11.41 -5.96
C LEU A 190 -19.28 11.36 -6.01
N TYR A 191 -19.89 10.17 -5.93
CA TYR A 191 -21.33 10.00 -5.90
C TYR A 191 -22.04 10.84 -4.82
N PRO A 192 -21.49 11.00 -3.60
CA PRO A 192 -22.11 11.82 -2.57
C PRO A 192 -22.32 13.29 -2.98
N ILE A 193 -21.44 13.83 -3.82
CA ILE A 193 -21.47 15.24 -4.26
C ILE A 193 -22.21 15.39 -5.57
N MET A 194 -21.94 14.52 -6.55
CA MET A 194 -22.38 14.67 -7.92
C MET A 194 -23.57 13.76 -8.32
N GLY A 195 -23.90 12.77 -7.47
CA GLY A 195 -24.87 11.74 -7.81
C GLY A 195 -24.49 10.99 -9.09
N LYS A 196 -25.48 10.55 -9.87
CA LYS A 196 -25.25 9.84 -11.15
C LYS A 196 -24.64 10.72 -12.25
N LYS A 197 -24.64 12.04 -12.11
CA LYS A 197 -24.03 12.96 -13.10
C LYS A 197 -22.54 12.71 -13.29
N VAL A 198 -21.86 12.17 -12.28
CA VAL A 198 -20.42 11.85 -12.36
C VAL A 198 -20.09 10.83 -13.46
N LEU A 199 -21.03 9.97 -13.85
CA LEU A 199 -20.82 8.93 -14.88
C LEU A 199 -20.47 9.52 -16.25
N HIS A 200 -21.07 10.66 -16.59
CA HIS A 200 -20.92 11.29 -17.90
C HIS A 200 -20.09 12.58 -17.84
N SER A 201 -19.57 12.95 -16.65
CA SER A 201 -18.82 14.17 -16.46
C SER A 201 -17.30 13.96 -16.75
N TRP A 202 -16.63 15.02 -17.18
CA TRP A 202 -15.17 15.04 -17.30
C TRP A 202 -14.49 14.86 -15.93
N ILE A 203 -15.12 15.36 -14.85
CA ILE A 203 -14.65 15.20 -13.46
C ILE A 203 -14.57 13.72 -13.10
N GLY A 204 -15.56 12.90 -13.50
CA GLY A 204 -15.52 11.46 -13.29
C GLY A 204 -14.36 10.80 -14.05
N THR A 205 -14.08 11.26 -15.28
CA THR A 205 -12.93 10.76 -16.04
C THR A 205 -11.61 11.14 -15.35
N VAL A 206 -11.47 12.37 -14.89
CA VAL A 206 -10.29 12.84 -14.12
C VAL A 206 -10.14 12.04 -12.84
N ALA A 207 -11.22 11.78 -12.09
CA ALA A 207 -11.17 10.98 -10.86
C ALA A 207 -10.62 9.55 -11.11
N ASP A 208 -11.05 8.90 -12.20
CA ASP A 208 -10.52 7.58 -12.56
C ASP A 208 -9.04 7.66 -12.96
N VAL A 209 -8.65 8.62 -13.80
CA VAL A 209 -7.27 8.80 -14.24
C VAL A 209 -6.33 9.08 -13.07
N VAL A 210 -6.72 10.00 -12.19
CA VAL A 210 -5.95 10.37 -10.99
C VAL A 210 -5.74 9.17 -10.08
N ALA A 211 -6.79 8.41 -9.81
CA ALA A 211 -6.68 7.20 -9.00
C ALA A 211 -5.77 6.14 -9.65
N ILE A 212 -5.83 5.98 -10.97
CA ILE A 212 -4.95 5.06 -11.71
C ILE A 212 -3.49 5.51 -11.59
N ILE A 213 -3.20 6.78 -11.85
CA ILE A 213 -1.82 7.30 -11.78
C ILE A 213 -1.25 7.20 -10.37
N ALA A 214 -2.05 7.48 -9.34
CA ALA A 214 -1.62 7.35 -7.95
C ALA A 214 -1.31 5.88 -7.57
N VAL A 215 -2.10 4.93 -8.05
CA VAL A 215 -1.81 3.49 -7.82
C VAL A 215 -0.61 3.03 -8.66
N VAL A 216 -0.43 3.55 -9.87
CA VAL A 216 0.80 3.30 -10.65
C VAL A 216 2.01 3.78 -9.84
N ALA A 217 2.00 5.02 -9.35
CA ALA A 217 3.08 5.57 -8.54
C ALA A 217 3.31 4.75 -7.26
N GLY A 218 2.24 4.43 -6.54
CA GLY A 218 2.29 3.61 -5.33
C GLY A 218 2.85 2.19 -5.58
N THR A 219 2.69 1.62 -6.78
CA THR A 219 3.21 0.30 -7.15
C THR A 219 4.64 0.37 -7.68
N VAL A 220 4.96 1.42 -8.42
CA VAL A 220 6.31 1.70 -8.91
C VAL A 220 7.30 1.83 -7.74
N GLY A 221 6.88 2.43 -6.61
CA GLY A 221 7.67 2.48 -5.38
C GLY A 221 8.17 1.09 -4.94
N PRO A 222 7.29 0.14 -4.58
CA PRO A 222 7.70 -1.22 -4.22
C PRO A 222 8.55 -1.93 -5.27
N VAL A 223 8.27 -1.78 -6.56
CA VAL A 223 9.12 -2.36 -7.62
C VAL A 223 10.53 -1.81 -7.54
N GLY A 224 10.68 -0.49 -7.32
CA GLY A 224 11.97 0.16 -7.16
C GLY A 224 12.65 -0.20 -5.83
N PHE A 225 11.98 0.00 -4.69
CA PHE A 225 12.55 -0.25 -3.36
C PHE A 225 13.04 -1.69 -3.20
N LEU A 226 12.19 -2.66 -3.57
CA LEU A 226 12.53 -4.08 -3.50
C LEU A 226 13.57 -4.46 -4.56
N GLY A 227 13.58 -3.79 -5.72
CA GLY A 227 14.61 -3.96 -6.75
C GLY A 227 15.98 -3.53 -6.24
N LEU A 228 16.07 -2.39 -5.56
CA LEU A 228 17.31 -1.92 -4.92
C LEU A 228 17.75 -2.87 -3.81
N GLN A 229 16.82 -3.37 -2.99
CA GLN A 229 17.13 -4.36 -1.94
C GLN A 229 17.66 -5.68 -2.53
N VAL A 230 17.08 -6.16 -3.65
CA VAL A 230 17.59 -7.36 -4.34
C VAL A 230 18.98 -7.10 -4.91
N SER A 231 19.23 -5.93 -5.51
CA SER A 231 20.55 -5.57 -6.04
C SER A 231 21.60 -5.55 -4.94
N TYR A 232 21.31 -4.93 -3.81
CA TYR A 232 22.20 -4.93 -2.63
C TYR A 232 22.45 -6.36 -2.12
N GLY A 233 21.38 -7.13 -1.91
CA GLY A 233 21.52 -8.49 -1.38
C GLY A 233 22.27 -9.43 -2.33
N LEU A 234 22.15 -9.27 -3.64
CA LEU A 234 22.98 -10.01 -4.61
C LEU A 234 24.45 -9.60 -4.49
N ALA A 235 24.74 -8.32 -4.31
CA ALA A 235 26.12 -7.84 -4.09
C ALA A 235 26.74 -8.49 -2.87
N GLU A 236 26.05 -8.47 -1.73
CA GLU A 236 26.49 -9.08 -0.49
C GLU A 236 26.72 -10.60 -0.59
N MET A 237 25.83 -11.31 -1.27
CA MET A 237 25.89 -12.77 -1.33
C MET A 237 26.79 -13.32 -2.43
N THR A 238 27.01 -12.57 -3.51
CA THR A 238 27.72 -13.08 -4.71
C THR A 238 28.90 -12.24 -5.15
N GLY A 239 29.11 -11.05 -4.57
CA GLY A 239 30.14 -10.11 -4.98
C GLY A 239 29.85 -9.34 -6.28
N ILE A 240 28.65 -9.44 -6.84
CA ILE A 240 28.23 -8.62 -7.99
C ILE A 240 28.15 -7.15 -7.55
N PRO A 241 28.77 -6.18 -8.27
CA PRO A 241 28.75 -4.79 -7.83
C PRO A 241 27.34 -4.22 -7.72
N ASN A 242 27.01 -3.57 -6.60
CA ASN A 242 25.75 -2.82 -6.45
C ASN A 242 25.91 -1.44 -7.10
N ASN A 243 25.60 -1.34 -8.37
CA ASN A 243 25.64 -0.11 -9.13
C ASN A 243 24.36 0.04 -9.98
N TYR A 244 24.18 1.24 -10.58
CA TYR A 244 22.97 1.52 -11.36
C TYR A 244 22.71 0.49 -12.50
N ALA A 245 23.76 -0.01 -13.16
CA ALA A 245 23.59 -1.01 -14.21
C ALA A 245 23.02 -2.33 -13.65
N THR A 246 23.54 -2.80 -12.51
CA THR A 246 23.02 -3.99 -11.81
C THR A 246 21.58 -3.77 -11.35
N GLN A 247 21.27 -2.60 -10.79
CA GLN A 247 19.91 -2.22 -10.36
C GLN A 247 18.93 -2.26 -11.54
N LEU A 248 19.32 -1.72 -12.70
CA LEU A 248 18.51 -1.78 -13.92
C LEU A 248 18.25 -3.22 -14.40
N ILE A 249 19.29 -4.06 -14.39
CA ILE A 249 19.17 -5.48 -14.77
C ILE A 249 18.21 -6.19 -13.81
N VAL A 250 18.35 -5.99 -12.51
CA VAL A 250 17.46 -6.56 -11.50
C VAL A 250 16.02 -6.13 -11.74
N ILE A 251 15.76 -4.85 -11.92
CA ILE A 251 14.40 -4.34 -12.19
C ILE A 251 13.85 -4.88 -13.51
N ALA A 252 14.67 -4.97 -14.55
CA ALA A 252 14.26 -5.56 -15.82
C ALA A 252 13.87 -7.04 -15.68
N VAL A 253 14.66 -7.82 -14.91
CA VAL A 253 14.35 -9.23 -14.61
C VAL A 253 13.06 -9.35 -13.80
N LEU A 254 12.90 -8.56 -12.73
CA LEU A 254 11.69 -8.56 -11.90
C LEU A 254 10.45 -8.18 -12.71
N THR A 255 10.58 -7.16 -13.56
CA THR A 255 9.51 -6.72 -14.48
C THR A 255 9.18 -7.81 -15.50
N GLY A 256 10.19 -8.48 -16.04
CA GLY A 256 10.04 -9.62 -16.95
C GLY A 256 9.29 -10.77 -16.31
N ILE A 257 9.67 -11.15 -15.09
CA ILE A 257 8.96 -12.19 -14.30
C ILE A 257 7.49 -11.81 -14.09
N ALA A 258 7.23 -10.56 -13.68
CA ALA A 258 5.87 -10.08 -13.48
C ALA A 258 5.05 -10.06 -14.79
N ALA A 259 5.63 -9.58 -15.90
CA ALA A 259 4.97 -9.55 -17.20
C ALA A 259 4.68 -10.96 -17.74
N LEU A 260 5.58 -11.91 -17.56
CA LEU A 260 5.37 -13.32 -17.89
C LEU A 260 4.27 -13.94 -17.02
N SER A 261 4.26 -13.66 -15.72
CA SER A 261 3.20 -14.09 -14.79
C SER A 261 1.82 -13.62 -15.28
N VAL A 262 1.70 -12.33 -15.56
CA VAL A 262 0.47 -11.70 -16.10
C VAL A 262 0.05 -12.36 -17.42
N SER A 263 1.01 -12.59 -18.33
CA SER A 263 0.74 -13.07 -19.69
C SER A 263 0.37 -14.53 -19.75
N SER A 264 0.87 -15.33 -18.82
CA SER A 264 0.64 -16.79 -18.79
C SER A 264 -0.82 -17.18 -18.51
N GLY A 265 -1.63 -16.26 -18.01
CA GLY A 265 -3.02 -16.53 -17.63
C GLY A 265 -3.17 -17.61 -16.55
N LEU A 266 -2.08 -17.97 -15.88
CA LEU A 266 -2.02 -19.02 -14.87
C LEU A 266 -2.63 -18.57 -13.53
N ASN A 267 -3.95 -18.33 -13.51
CA ASN A 267 -4.65 -17.97 -12.26
C ASN A 267 -4.34 -18.94 -11.10
N LYS A 268 -4.09 -20.23 -11.40
CA LYS A 268 -3.65 -21.22 -10.40
C LYS A 268 -2.20 -20.99 -9.97
N GLY A 269 -1.29 -20.66 -10.88
CA GLY A 269 0.13 -20.43 -10.58
C GLY A 269 0.32 -19.22 -9.64
N ILE A 270 -0.35 -18.11 -9.93
CA ILE A 270 -0.31 -16.91 -9.09
C ILE A 270 -0.88 -17.18 -7.70
N GLN A 271 -1.98 -17.92 -7.59
CA GLN A 271 -2.54 -18.31 -6.29
C GLN A 271 -1.59 -19.19 -5.47
N ILE A 272 -0.85 -20.10 -6.13
CA ILE A 272 0.16 -20.94 -5.48
C ILE A 272 1.32 -20.07 -5.00
N LEU A 273 1.84 -19.20 -5.86
CA LEU A 273 2.93 -18.29 -5.52
C LEU A 273 2.56 -17.35 -4.37
N SER A 274 1.37 -16.75 -4.41
CA SER A 274 0.88 -15.89 -3.33
C SER A 274 0.75 -16.63 -1.99
N ARG A 275 0.29 -17.90 -2.01
CA ARG A 275 0.26 -18.72 -0.80
C ARG A 275 1.65 -19.07 -0.30
N ALA A 276 2.56 -19.42 -1.21
CA ALA A 276 3.96 -19.69 -0.88
C ALA A 276 4.62 -18.47 -0.24
N ASN A 277 4.37 -17.27 -0.78
CA ASN A 277 4.85 -16.01 -0.20
C ASN A 277 4.37 -15.80 1.24
N VAL A 278 3.09 -16.01 1.50
CA VAL A 278 2.54 -15.86 2.86
C VAL A 278 3.20 -16.85 3.83
N TRP A 279 3.35 -18.11 3.42
CA TRP A 279 4.00 -19.12 4.27
C TRP A 279 5.48 -18.85 4.45
N LEU A 280 6.19 -18.43 3.41
CA LEU A 280 7.59 -18.03 3.51
C LEU A 280 7.78 -16.82 4.42
N ALA A 281 6.91 -15.81 4.30
CA ALA A 281 6.92 -14.66 5.18
C ALA A 281 6.70 -15.05 6.66
N ILE A 282 5.69 -15.89 6.93
CA ILE A 282 5.42 -16.39 8.29
C ILE A 282 6.62 -17.21 8.82
N ALA A 283 7.19 -18.08 7.99
CA ALA A 283 8.35 -18.89 8.37
C ALA A 283 9.58 -18.02 8.68
N LEU A 284 9.86 -17.00 7.85
CA LEU A 284 10.94 -16.03 8.09
C LEU A 284 10.71 -15.22 9.37
N MET A 285 9.48 -14.75 9.61
CA MET A 285 9.16 -14.05 10.85
C MET A 285 9.37 -14.94 12.08
N ALA A 286 8.91 -16.20 12.01
CA ALA A 286 9.15 -17.17 13.08
C ALA A 286 10.65 -17.43 13.26
N ALA A 287 11.41 -17.56 12.17
CA ALA A 287 12.86 -17.73 12.22
C ALA A 287 13.55 -16.52 12.87
N VAL A 288 13.19 -15.28 12.49
CA VAL A 288 13.74 -14.07 13.12
C VAL A 288 13.46 -14.01 14.62
N VAL A 289 12.24 -14.37 15.05
CA VAL A 289 11.88 -14.41 16.47
C VAL A 289 12.66 -15.49 17.23
N VAL A 290 12.81 -16.68 16.65
CA VAL A 290 13.48 -17.83 17.31
C VAL A 290 14.98 -17.69 17.28
N LEU A 291 15.57 -17.25 16.17
CA LEU A 291 17.02 -17.10 16.00
C LEU A 291 17.56 -15.80 16.63
N GLY A 292 16.70 -14.78 16.73
CA GLY A 292 16.98 -13.53 17.42
C GLY A 292 16.63 -13.63 18.91
N SER A 293 15.70 -12.78 19.38
CA SER A 293 15.25 -12.79 20.77
C SER A 293 13.73 -12.51 20.89
N ALA A 294 12.96 -13.55 21.08
CA ALA A 294 11.50 -13.42 21.32
C ALA A 294 11.20 -12.49 22.52
N GLY A 295 11.99 -12.57 23.58
CA GLY A 295 11.81 -11.72 24.77
C GLY A 295 12.04 -10.24 24.48
N TYR A 296 13.08 -9.91 23.71
CA TYR A 296 13.34 -8.54 23.31
C TYR A 296 12.24 -8.01 22.38
N VAL A 297 11.87 -8.78 21.34
CA VAL A 297 10.82 -8.41 20.39
C VAL A 297 9.50 -8.12 21.11
N PHE A 298 9.10 -8.95 22.06
CA PHE A 298 7.89 -8.75 22.84
C PHE A 298 7.97 -7.47 23.70
N LYS A 299 9.10 -7.23 24.38
CA LYS A 299 9.33 -6.00 25.17
C LYS A 299 9.32 -4.77 24.26
N ALA A 300 10.01 -4.82 23.11
CA ALA A 300 10.07 -3.73 22.14
C ALA A 300 8.67 -3.42 21.53
N PHE A 301 7.88 -4.45 21.22
CA PHE A 301 6.49 -4.27 20.80
C PHE A 301 5.66 -3.55 21.87
N LEU A 302 5.71 -3.99 23.13
CA LEU A 302 4.94 -3.34 24.19
C LEU A 302 5.38 -1.91 24.44
N GLY A 303 6.70 -1.63 24.46
CA GLY A 303 7.25 -0.28 24.58
C GLY A 303 6.83 0.62 23.41
N GLY A 304 7.11 0.20 22.19
CA GLY A 304 6.75 0.96 20.98
C GLY A 304 5.24 1.17 20.84
N PHE A 305 4.44 0.14 21.09
CA PHE A 305 2.98 0.25 21.01
C PHE A 305 2.40 1.14 22.11
N GLY A 306 2.92 1.03 23.34
CA GLY A 306 2.55 1.92 24.45
C GLY A 306 2.87 3.39 24.15
N THR A 307 4.08 3.66 23.65
CA THR A 307 4.52 4.99 23.21
C THR A 307 3.66 5.53 22.06
N TYR A 308 3.35 4.67 21.07
CA TYR A 308 2.46 5.01 19.94
C TYR A 308 1.07 5.42 20.41
N ILE A 309 0.43 4.63 21.28
CA ILE A 309 -0.92 4.92 21.76
C ILE A 309 -0.92 6.16 22.67
N GLY A 310 0.09 6.28 23.53
CA GLY A 310 0.23 7.43 24.44
C GLY A 310 0.40 8.77 23.71
N ASN A 311 1.05 8.76 22.55
CA ASN A 311 1.34 9.95 21.76
C ASN A 311 0.57 10.00 20.43
N PHE A 312 -0.43 9.15 20.24
CA PHE A 312 -1.09 8.90 18.97
C PHE A 312 -1.49 10.16 18.20
N VAL A 313 -2.26 11.05 18.85
CA VAL A 313 -2.74 12.27 18.20
C VAL A 313 -1.58 13.24 17.97
N GLY A 314 -0.72 13.46 18.98
CA GLY A 314 0.41 14.40 18.89
C GLY A 314 1.36 14.06 17.74
N MET A 315 1.77 12.80 17.63
CA MET A 315 2.63 12.32 16.55
C MET A 315 1.95 12.42 15.18
N SER A 316 0.66 12.06 15.10
CA SER A 316 -0.09 12.05 13.83
C SER A 316 -0.24 13.44 13.20
N VAL A 317 -0.23 14.51 13.99
CA VAL A 317 -0.40 15.91 13.51
C VAL A 317 0.83 16.78 13.76
N TYR A 318 1.98 16.17 14.07
CA TYR A 318 3.23 16.89 14.28
C TYR A 318 3.61 17.71 13.04
N GLN A 319 4.10 18.96 13.26
CA GLN A 319 4.46 19.92 12.20
C GLN A 319 5.82 20.60 12.46
N GLY A 320 6.57 20.14 13.46
CA GLY A 320 7.78 20.84 13.91
C GLY A 320 8.96 20.79 12.92
N ASP A 321 9.06 19.76 12.10
CA ASP A 321 10.11 19.62 11.08
C ASP A 321 9.51 19.22 9.72
N PRO A 322 9.21 20.19 8.83
CA PRO A 322 8.62 19.92 7.53
C PRO A 322 9.53 19.11 6.59
N THR A 323 10.85 19.22 6.71
CA THR A 323 11.82 18.49 5.87
C THR A 323 11.79 17.02 6.24
N TRP A 324 11.90 16.72 7.51
CA TRP A 324 11.81 15.35 8.00
C TRP A 324 10.43 14.73 7.69
N LEU A 325 9.35 15.45 7.95
CA LEU A 325 7.98 15.02 7.67
C LEU A 325 7.78 14.65 6.20
N SER A 326 8.37 15.42 5.28
CA SER A 326 8.22 15.16 3.86
C SER A 326 8.81 13.81 3.44
N GLY A 327 9.91 13.40 4.06
CA GLY A 327 10.58 12.12 3.80
C GLY A 327 9.93 10.92 4.49
N TRP A 328 9.13 11.14 5.54
CA TRP A 328 8.57 10.09 6.41
C TRP A 328 7.04 10.16 6.48
N THR A 329 6.47 10.71 7.52
CA THR A 329 5.03 10.65 7.77
C THR A 329 4.18 11.17 6.61
N VAL A 330 4.54 12.29 6.00
CA VAL A 330 3.80 12.86 4.87
C VAL A 330 3.94 11.98 3.63
N PHE A 331 5.15 11.41 3.40
CA PHE A 331 5.37 10.45 2.33
C PHE A 331 4.48 9.20 2.50
N PHE A 332 4.49 8.56 3.67
CA PHE A 332 3.69 7.38 3.92
C PHE A 332 2.19 7.67 3.83
N PHE A 333 1.73 8.76 4.41
CA PHE A 333 0.31 9.15 4.36
C PHE A 333 -0.13 9.44 2.92
N GLY A 334 0.71 10.11 2.13
CA GLY A 334 0.48 10.28 0.69
C GLY A 334 0.42 8.94 -0.05
N TRP A 335 1.32 8.03 0.25
CA TRP A 335 1.36 6.70 -0.36
C TRP A 335 0.09 5.90 -0.08
N PHE A 336 -0.31 5.78 1.19
CA PHE A 336 -1.54 5.08 1.56
C PHE A 336 -2.79 5.76 0.98
N LEU A 337 -2.82 7.08 0.99
CA LEU A 337 -3.90 7.86 0.39
C LEU A 337 -4.03 7.55 -1.12
N GLY A 338 -2.91 7.48 -1.83
CA GLY A 338 -2.86 7.14 -3.26
C GLY A 338 -3.51 5.79 -3.59
N TYR A 339 -3.36 4.81 -2.73
CA TYR A 339 -4.02 3.50 -2.88
C TYR A 339 -5.51 3.53 -2.52
N GLY A 340 -5.96 4.50 -1.72
CA GLY A 340 -7.30 4.56 -1.13
C GLY A 340 -8.45 4.26 -2.10
N PRO A 341 -8.54 4.88 -3.28
CA PRO A 341 -9.66 4.68 -4.20
C PRO A 341 -9.81 3.26 -4.72
N LEU A 342 -8.71 2.61 -5.15
CA LEU A 342 -8.76 1.25 -5.67
C LEU A 342 -8.98 0.24 -4.54
N MET A 343 -8.39 0.50 -3.37
CA MET A 343 -8.62 -0.31 -2.18
C MET A 343 -10.06 -0.22 -1.70
N ALA A 344 -10.69 0.95 -1.74
CA ALA A 344 -12.10 1.10 -1.42
C ALA A 344 -12.99 0.23 -2.32
N ILE A 345 -12.68 0.15 -3.61
CA ILE A 345 -13.40 -0.70 -4.57
C ILE A 345 -13.15 -2.18 -4.26
N PHE A 346 -11.89 -2.57 -4.06
CA PHE A 346 -11.52 -3.95 -3.73
C PHE A 346 -12.21 -4.42 -2.45
N VAL A 347 -12.09 -3.63 -1.38
CA VAL A 347 -12.68 -3.95 -0.08
C VAL A 347 -14.21 -4.01 -0.17
N ALA A 348 -14.86 -3.09 -0.88
CA ALA A 348 -16.31 -3.14 -1.11
C ALA A 348 -16.74 -4.44 -1.81
N ARG A 349 -15.98 -4.88 -2.83
CA ARG A 349 -16.26 -6.10 -3.59
C ARG A 349 -16.19 -7.36 -2.74
N ILE A 350 -15.14 -7.51 -1.92
CA ILE A 350 -14.91 -8.72 -1.12
C ILE A 350 -15.68 -8.74 0.20
N SER A 351 -16.28 -7.60 0.60
CA SER A 351 -16.98 -7.47 1.89
C SER A 351 -18.50 -7.64 1.79
N ARG A 352 -19.01 -8.14 0.67
CA ARG A 352 -20.44 -8.41 0.48
C ARG A 352 -20.98 -9.30 1.61
N GLY A 353 -22.16 -8.95 2.15
CA GLY A 353 -22.80 -9.69 3.25
C GLY A 353 -22.18 -9.46 4.63
N ARG A 354 -21.08 -8.72 4.77
CA ARG A 354 -20.49 -8.32 6.05
C ARG A 354 -21.21 -7.11 6.62
N THR A 355 -21.09 -6.92 7.93
CA THR A 355 -21.56 -5.69 8.58
C THR A 355 -20.54 -4.56 8.42
N ILE A 356 -21.00 -3.33 8.58
CA ILE A 356 -20.12 -2.15 8.62
C ILE A 356 -19.12 -2.25 9.76
N ARG A 357 -19.54 -2.82 10.92
CA ARG A 357 -18.65 -3.06 12.07
C ARG A 357 -17.55 -4.05 11.71
N ASP A 358 -17.92 -5.19 11.11
CA ASP A 358 -16.92 -6.18 10.65
C ASP A 358 -15.91 -5.53 9.68
N LEU A 359 -16.40 -4.70 8.75
CA LEU A 359 -15.55 -3.98 7.82
C LEU A 359 -14.54 -3.08 8.54
N ILE A 360 -15.01 -2.21 9.43
CA ILE A 360 -14.14 -1.27 10.16
C ILE A 360 -13.09 -2.02 10.99
N ILE A 361 -13.49 -3.03 11.72
CA ILE A 361 -12.56 -3.84 12.54
C ILE A 361 -11.52 -4.51 11.63
N CYS A 362 -11.94 -5.04 10.48
CA CYS A 362 -11.08 -5.77 9.57
C CYS A 362 -10.17 -4.86 8.71
N THR A 363 -10.44 -3.57 8.60
CA THR A 363 -9.60 -2.63 7.85
C THR A 363 -8.82 -1.69 8.76
N ALA A 364 -9.43 -1.16 9.81
CA ALA A 364 -8.83 -0.10 10.62
C ALA A 364 -8.32 -0.57 12.01
N VAL A 365 -8.48 -1.86 12.39
CA VAL A 365 -8.03 -2.35 13.70
C VAL A 365 -7.11 -3.56 13.59
N ILE A 366 -7.57 -4.66 12.98
CA ILE A 366 -6.79 -5.92 12.93
C ILE A 366 -5.49 -5.75 12.11
N PRO A 367 -5.52 -5.24 10.87
CA PRO A 367 -4.32 -5.10 10.07
C PRO A 367 -3.27 -4.18 10.69
N PRO A 368 -3.62 -2.97 11.22
CA PRO A 368 -2.64 -2.13 11.90
C PRO A 368 -1.91 -2.84 13.04
N VAL A 369 -2.64 -3.53 13.93
CA VAL A 369 -2.02 -4.26 15.05
C VAL A 369 -1.07 -5.35 14.55
N LEU A 370 -1.47 -6.12 13.55
CA LEU A 370 -0.59 -7.13 12.96
C LEU A 370 0.63 -6.51 12.28
N THR A 371 0.48 -5.34 11.65
CA THR A 371 1.59 -4.59 11.06
C THR A 371 2.57 -4.12 12.14
N THR A 372 2.09 -3.60 13.27
CA THR A 372 2.98 -3.16 14.37
C THR A 372 3.76 -4.32 14.98
N VAL A 373 3.15 -5.49 15.13
CA VAL A 373 3.86 -6.72 15.53
C VAL A 373 4.94 -7.09 14.51
N TRP A 374 4.62 -7.02 13.22
CA TRP A 374 5.54 -7.33 12.13
C TRP A 374 6.77 -6.41 12.13
N PHE A 375 6.56 -5.09 12.27
CA PHE A 375 7.63 -4.10 12.39
C PHE A 375 8.49 -4.33 13.65
N SER A 376 7.87 -4.74 14.75
CA SER A 376 8.61 -5.08 15.98
C SER A 376 9.49 -6.31 15.80
N VAL A 377 9.09 -7.30 15.01
CA VAL A 377 9.90 -8.49 14.76
C VAL A 377 11.13 -8.15 13.93
N LEU A 378 10.99 -7.51 12.78
CA LEU A 378 12.14 -7.19 11.93
C LEU A 378 12.93 -6.00 12.47
N GLY A 379 12.29 -4.84 12.61
CA GLY A 379 12.93 -3.63 13.06
C GLY A 379 13.41 -3.72 14.51
N GLY A 380 12.58 -4.28 15.40
CA GLY A 380 13.01 -4.51 16.79
C GLY A 380 14.20 -5.44 16.92
N THR A 381 14.28 -6.50 16.11
CA THR A 381 15.47 -7.37 16.07
C THR A 381 16.69 -6.62 15.55
N GLY A 382 16.53 -5.78 14.53
CA GLY A 382 17.61 -4.93 14.02
C GLY A 382 18.12 -3.94 15.06
N ILE A 383 17.21 -3.27 15.78
CA ILE A 383 17.55 -2.37 16.90
C ILE A 383 18.30 -3.14 18.00
N MET A 384 17.85 -4.35 18.33
CA MET A 384 18.55 -5.19 19.33
C MET A 384 20.01 -5.47 18.93
N PHE A 385 20.25 -5.83 17.68
CA PHE A 385 21.61 -6.08 17.21
C PHE A 385 22.46 -4.81 17.23
N GLU A 386 21.89 -3.68 16.83
CA GLU A 386 22.57 -2.39 16.88
C GLU A 386 22.92 -1.98 18.31
N GLN A 387 22.06 -2.22 19.31
CA GLN A 387 22.33 -1.98 20.73
C GLN A 387 23.42 -2.91 21.27
N GLN A 388 23.40 -4.18 20.88
CA GLN A 388 24.39 -5.17 21.34
C GLN A 388 25.77 -4.99 20.71
N ASN A 389 25.80 -4.55 19.46
CA ASN A 389 27.02 -4.31 18.70
C ASN A 389 26.83 -3.09 17.78
N PRO A 390 27.12 -1.88 18.27
CA PRO A 390 26.95 -0.64 17.52
C PRO A 390 27.63 -0.68 16.14
N GLY A 391 26.91 -0.30 15.11
CA GLY A 391 27.32 -0.37 13.71
C GLY A 391 27.01 -1.70 13.01
N SER A 392 26.50 -2.71 13.72
CA SER A 392 26.22 -4.03 13.12
C SER A 392 25.11 -3.99 12.05
N VAL A 393 24.19 -3.04 12.16
CA VAL A 393 23.12 -2.77 11.20
C VAL A 393 23.21 -1.33 10.70
N GLY A 394 23.52 -0.40 11.60
CA GLY A 394 23.55 1.03 11.33
C GLY A 394 24.61 1.43 10.31
N ALA A 395 25.80 0.85 10.34
CA ALA A 395 26.85 1.19 9.39
C ALA A 395 26.46 0.91 7.93
N ALA A 396 25.76 -0.19 7.68
CA ALA A 396 25.26 -0.49 6.34
C ALA A 396 24.12 0.45 5.92
N TYR A 397 23.27 0.88 6.86
CA TYR A 397 22.27 1.91 6.60
C TYR A 397 22.92 3.25 6.25
N GLU A 398 23.98 3.66 6.96
CA GLU A 398 24.70 4.92 6.71
C GLU A 398 25.47 4.92 5.38
N SER A 399 26.05 3.78 4.98
CA SER A 399 26.83 3.67 3.73
C SER A 399 26.00 3.41 2.49
N ASP A 400 24.98 2.52 2.58
CA ASP A 400 24.23 2.00 1.45
C ASP A 400 22.72 2.30 1.53
N GLY A 401 22.28 2.96 2.60
CA GLY A 401 20.91 3.41 2.80
C GLY A 401 19.93 2.29 3.18
N LEU A 402 18.64 2.61 3.07
CA LEU A 402 17.54 1.73 3.44
C LEU A 402 17.56 0.33 2.77
N PRO A 403 17.97 0.16 1.49
CA PRO A 403 18.02 -1.17 0.86
C PRO A 403 18.93 -2.19 1.55
N ALA A 404 19.94 -1.73 2.29
CA ALA A 404 20.92 -2.58 2.95
C ALA A 404 20.38 -3.25 4.23
N VAL A 405 19.43 -2.61 4.91
CA VAL A 405 19.07 -2.93 6.30
C VAL A 405 18.61 -4.37 6.51
N VAL A 406 17.72 -4.87 5.63
CA VAL A 406 17.19 -6.25 5.82
C VAL A 406 18.31 -7.31 5.72
N MET A 407 19.28 -7.10 4.84
CA MET A 407 20.40 -8.02 4.67
C MET A 407 21.37 -7.91 5.84
N SER A 408 21.58 -6.71 6.38
CA SER A 408 22.42 -6.49 7.57
C SER A 408 21.82 -7.15 8.81
N ILE A 409 20.49 -7.08 9.00
CA ILE A 409 19.81 -7.82 10.06
C ILE A 409 19.95 -9.33 9.84
N ALA A 410 19.76 -9.83 8.62
CA ALA A 410 19.94 -11.24 8.31
C ALA A 410 21.36 -11.74 8.56
N ALA A 411 22.37 -10.89 8.33
CA ALA A 411 23.78 -11.20 8.57
C ALA A 411 24.11 -11.43 10.05
N GLN A 412 23.36 -10.81 10.97
CA GLN A 412 23.53 -10.99 12.43
C GLN A 412 22.85 -12.27 12.94
N LEU A 413 21.97 -12.89 12.16
CA LEU A 413 21.26 -14.09 12.59
C LEU A 413 22.09 -15.36 12.36
N PRO A 414 21.94 -16.41 13.20
CA PRO A 414 22.41 -17.75 12.87
C PRO A 414 21.88 -18.19 11.50
N LEU A 415 22.69 -18.90 10.72
CA LEU A 415 22.37 -19.33 9.35
C LEU A 415 22.13 -18.13 8.39
N SER A 416 22.91 -17.07 8.54
CA SER A 416 22.74 -15.80 7.81
C SER A 416 22.58 -15.96 6.30
N GLY A 417 23.38 -16.82 5.65
CA GLY A 417 23.25 -17.07 4.20
C GLY A 417 21.90 -17.68 3.80
N LEU A 418 21.34 -18.59 4.61
CA LEU A 418 20.02 -19.18 4.37
C LEU A 418 18.91 -18.15 4.60
N VAL A 419 18.98 -17.40 5.70
CA VAL A 419 17.99 -16.38 6.06
C VAL A 419 18.02 -15.25 5.04
N GLY A 420 19.20 -14.74 4.67
CA GLY A 420 19.36 -13.71 3.65
C GLY A 420 18.84 -14.16 2.29
N GLY A 421 19.21 -15.37 1.84
CA GLY A 421 18.70 -15.94 0.59
C GLY A 421 17.16 -16.11 0.59
N ALA A 422 16.59 -16.50 1.71
CA ALA A 422 15.13 -16.61 1.85
C ALA A 422 14.44 -15.23 1.83
N PHE A 423 15.05 -14.18 2.43
CA PHE A 423 14.55 -12.80 2.30
C PHE A 423 14.61 -12.32 0.85
N LEU A 424 15.71 -12.58 0.12
CA LEU A 424 15.79 -12.22 -1.30
C LEU A 424 14.73 -12.95 -2.14
N LEU A 425 14.55 -14.26 -1.92
CA LEU A 425 13.50 -15.02 -2.59
C LEU A 425 12.11 -14.44 -2.31
N LEU A 426 11.82 -14.12 -1.05
CA LEU A 426 10.56 -13.51 -0.65
C LEU A 426 10.37 -12.16 -1.35
N THR A 427 11.42 -11.34 -1.41
CA THR A 427 11.41 -10.04 -2.06
C THR A 427 11.07 -10.16 -3.56
N VAL A 428 11.76 -11.03 -4.28
CA VAL A 428 11.52 -11.29 -5.72
C VAL A 428 10.08 -11.74 -5.97
N THR A 429 9.60 -12.68 -5.17
CA THR A 429 8.26 -13.24 -5.34
C THR A 429 7.17 -12.25 -4.93
N PHE A 430 7.44 -11.37 -3.97
CA PHE A 430 6.54 -10.27 -3.61
C PHE A 430 6.41 -9.23 -4.73
N VAL A 431 7.51 -8.83 -5.36
CA VAL A 431 7.46 -7.90 -6.52
C VAL A 431 6.60 -8.50 -7.62
N ALA A 432 6.81 -9.77 -7.97
CA ALA A 432 6.05 -10.44 -9.02
C ALA A 432 4.54 -10.48 -8.71
N THR A 433 4.16 -10.87 -7.49
CA THR A 433 2.74 -11.00 -7.12
C THR A 433 2.05 -9.65 -6.95
N THR A 434 2.77 -8.63 -6.45
CA THR A 434 2.23 -7.27 -6.32
C THR A 434 2.02 -6.62 -7.66
N THR A 435 3.03 -6.66 -8.54
CA THR A 435 2.94 -6.09 -9.88
C THR A 435 1.81 -6.73 -10.68
N ASP A 436 1.62 -8.05 -10.59
CA ASP A 436 0.51 -8.74 -11.24
C ASP A 436 -0.85 -8.29 -10.70
N SER A 437 -1.02 -8.25 -9.39
CA SER A 437 -2.27 -7.84 -8.75
C SER A 437 -2.63 -6.39 -9.06
N MET A 438 -1.66 -5.49 -9.03
CA MET A 438 -1.88 -4.06 -9.30
C MET A 438 -2.08 -3.78 -10.79
N SER A 439 -1.38 -4.48 -11.69
CA SER A 439 -1.65 -4.39 -13.13
C SER A 439 -3.07 -4.83 -13.48
N TYR A 440 -3.59 -5.85 -12.79
CA TYR A 440 -5.00 -6.25 -12.92
C TYR A 440 -5.94 -5.13 -12.41
N ALA A 441 -5.72 -4.59 -11.22
CA ALA A 441 -6.57 -3.56 -10.63
C ALA A 441 -6.61 -2.28 -11.47
N ILE A 442 -5.46 -1.86 -12.00
CA ILE A 442 -5.35 -0.71 -12.91
C ILE A 442 -6.08 -0.99 -14.22
N ALA A 443 -5.83 -2.16 -14.84
CA ALA A 443 -6.48 -2.54 -16.10
C ALA A 443 -8.01 -2.68 -15.93
N GLN A 444 -8.48 -3.18 -14.79
CA GLN A 444 -9.91 -3.24 -14.44
C GLN A 444 -10.52 -1.85 -14.35
N SER A 445 -9.79 -0.87 -13.79
CA SER A 445 -10.25 0.53 -13.72
C SER A 445 -10.33 1.20 -15.10
N CYS A 446 -9.58 0.70 -16.08
CA CYS A 446 -9.66 1.09 -17.49
C CYS A 446 -10.76 0.34 -18.28
N THR A 447 -11.50 -0.59 -17.64
CA THR A 447 -12.48 -1.44 -18.31
C THR A 447 -13.91 -1.07 -17.87
N ILE A 448 -14.83 -0.91 -18.82
CA ILE A 448 -16.25 -0.55 -18.54
C ILE A 448 -17.01 -1.77 -18.05
N SER A 449 -16.78 -2.92 -18.68
CA SER A 449 -17.49 -4.18 -18.40
C SER A 449 -16.60 -5.38 -18.72
N GLY A 450 -16.79 -6.47 -17.98
CA GLY A 450 -16.02 -7.72 -18.17
C GLY A 450 -14.63 -7.70 -17.53
N GLU A 451 -13.81 -8.66 -17.91
CA GLU A 451 -12.44 -8.80 -17.44
C GLU A 451 -11.46 -8.03 -18.33
N PRO A 452 -10.42 -7.39 -17.77
CA PRO A 452 -9.42 -6.69 -18.54
C PRO A 452 -8.59 -7.67 -19.39
N SER A 453 -8.23 -7.25 -20.61
CA SER A 453 -7.41 -8.08 -21.48
C SER A 453 -6.02 -8.31 -20.89
N THR A 454 -5.47 -9.51 -21.14
CA THR A 454 -4.10 -9.87 -20.73
C THR A 454 -3.07 -8.89 -21.28
N LYS A 455 -3.26 -8.40 -22.52
CA LYS A 455 -2.38 -7.39 -23.13
C LYS A 455 -2.36 -6.09 -22.33
N LEU A 456 -3.51 -5.57 -21.91
CA LEU A 456 -3.59 -4.35 -21.12
C LEU A 456 -2.91 -4.52 -19.75
N ARG A 457 -3.11 -5.67 -19.09
CA ARG A 457 -2.46 -6.00 -17.83
C ARG A 457 -0.92 -6.06 -18.00
N ALA A 458 -0.43 -6.78 -19.02
CA ALA A 458 1.00 -6.87 -19.31
C ALA A 458 1.61 -5.49 -19.64
N THR A 459 0.89 -4.65 -20.39
CA THR A 459 1.32 -3.27 -20.67
C THR A 459 1.53 -2.50 -19.36
N TRP A 460 0.59 -2.56 -18.41
CA TRP A 460 0.74 -1.88 -17.13
C TRP A 460 1.91 -2.44 -16.31
N ALA A 461 2.11 -3.76 -16.28
CA ALA A 461 3.24 -4.37 -15.57
C ALA A 461 4.59 -3.86 -16.11
N VAL A 462 4.75 -3.83 -17.44
CA VAL A 462 5.97 -3.32 -18.07
C VAL A 462 6.14 -1.82 -17.83
N MET A 463 5.08 -1.03 -17.97
CA MET A 463 5.14 0.42 -17.74
C MET A 463 5.55 0.77 -16.29
N MET A 464 5.07 0.02 -15.30
CA MET A 464 5.48 0.21 -13.89
C MET A 464 6.96 -0.10 -13.70
N GLY A 465 7.48 -1.17 -14.29
CA GLY A 465 8.90 -1.49 -14.22
C GLY A 465 9.79 -0.44 -14.91
N VAL A 466 9.40 0.03 -16.10
CA VAL A 466 10.13 1.10 -16.80
C VAL A 466 10.11 2.41 -15.98
N ALA A 467 8.96 2.77 -15.42
CA ALA A 467 8.86 3.96 -14.57
C ALA A 467 9.73 3.84 -13.30
N ALA A 468 9.81 2.65 -12.67
CA ALA A 468 10.70 2.41 -11.54
C ALA A 468 12.17 2.62 -11.92
N ALA A 469 12.60 2.04 -13.03
CA ALA A 469 13.97 2.18 -13.52
C ALA A 469 14.35 3.65 -13.77
N VAL A 470 13.46 4.41 -14.41
CA VAL A 470 13.66 5.83 -14.69
C VAL A 470 13.69 6.67 -13.41
N LEU A 471 12.80 6.39 -12.45
CA LEU A 471 12.75 7.13 -11.19
C LEU A 471 13.97 6.89 -10.29
N ILE A 472 14.56 5.69 -10.36
CA ILE A 472 15.83 5.41 -9.68
C ILE A 472 16.96 6.24 -10.31
N ALA A 473 16.99 6.39 -11.64
CA ALA A 473 17.96 7.26 -12.30
C ALA A 473 17.84 8.72 -11.84
N ILE A 474 16.60 9.25 -11.76
CA ILE A 474 16.32 10.60 -11.27
C ILE A 474 16.71 10.77 -9.79
N GLY A 475 16.60 9.72 -9.00
CA GLY A 475 16.95 9.67 -7.58
C GLY A 475 18.42 9.37 -7.31
N ASP A 476 19.34 9.57 -8.27
CA ASP A 476 20.78 9.29 -8.15
C ASP A 476 21.09 7.85 -7.70
N GLY A 477 20.28 6.88 -8.18
CA GLY A 477 20.40 5.48 -7.80
C GLY A 477 19.71 5.10 -6.49
N GLY A 478 19.01 6.04 -5.84
CA GLY A 478 18.32 5.86 -4.57
C GLY A 478 16.79 5.86 -4.68
N ILE A 479 16.14 6.03 -3.53
CA ILE A 479 14.66 5.94 -3.41
C ILE A 479 13.94 7.28 -3.60
N SER A 480 14.65 8.40 -3.60
CA SER A 480 14.08 9.76 -3.55
C SER A 480 13.13 10.06 -4.71
N GLY A 481 13.49 9.67 -5.93
CA GLY A 481 12.63 9.82 -7.10
C GLY A 481 11.31 9.04 -6.99
N LEU A 482 11.38 7.83 -6.43
CA LEU A 482 10.21 6.98 -6.19
C LEU A 482 9.26 7.61 -5.16
N GLN A 483 9.80 8.11 -4.05
CA GLN A 483 9.03 8.80 -3.00
C GLN A 483 8.38 10.06 -3.55
N SER A 484 9.12 10.85 -4.30
CA SER A 484 8.62 12.10 -4.90
C SER A 484 7.44 11.86 -5.84
N PHE A 485 7.53 10.84 -6.69
CA PHE A 485 6.45 10.49 -7.61
C PHE A 485 5.17 10.05 -6.87
N ILE A 486 5.31 9.26 -5.81
CA ILE A 486 4.19 8.84 -4.95
C ILE A 486 3.48 10.06 -4.34
N VAL A 487 4.24 10.95 -3.71
CA VAL A 487 3.69 12.10 -2.98
C VAL A 487 2.96 13.08 -3.91
N ILE A 488 3.53 13.40 -5.08
CA ILE A 488 2.90 14.29 -6.06
C ILE A 488 1.55 13.73 -6.53
N THR A 489 1.50 12.44 -6.83
CA THR A 489 0.29 11.82 -7.37
C THR A 489 -0.81 11.65 -6.34
N ALA A 490 -0.49 11.69 -5.04
CA ALA A 490 -1.45 11.61 -3.96
C ALA A 490 -2.28 12.90 -3.76
N VAL A 491 -1.77 14.06 -4.23
CA VAL A 491 -2.44 15.36 -4.05
C VAL A 491 -3.92 15.33 -4.48
N PRO A 492 -4.25 15.01 -5.73
CA PRO A 492 -5.66 15.02 -6.15
C PRO A 492 -6.48 13.89 -5.52
N VAL A 493 -5.84 12.81 -5.07
CA VAL A 493 -6.54 11.70 -4.41
C VAL A 493 -7.09 12.11 -3.05
N GLY A 494 -6.41 12.99 -2.32
CA GLY A 494 -6.91 13.54 -1.07
C GLY A 494 -8.30 14.15 -1.23
N PHE A 495 -8.52 14.91 -2.29
CA PHE A 495 -9.83 15.50 -2.61
C PHE A 495 -10.85 14.45 -3.05
N LEU A 496 -10.41 13.37 -3.71
CA LEU A 496 -11.29 12.27 -4.12
C LEU A 496 -11.78 11.46 -2.91
N MET A 497 -10.95 11.28 -1.89
CA MET A 497 -11.29 10.52 -0.68
C MET A 497 -12.08 11.33 0.35
N LEU A 498 -11.93 12.64 0.39
CA LEU A 498 -12.57 13.54 1.36
C LEU A 498 -14.10 13.35 1.49
N PRO A 499 -14.88 13.22 0.40
CA PRO A 499 -16.32 13.00 0.49
C PRO A 499 -16.74 11.78 1.32
N SER A 500 -15.88 10.76 1.39
CA SER A 500 -16.14 9.53 2.13
C SER A 500 -16.26 9.78 3.65
N VAL A 501 -15.55 10.75 4.18
CA VAL A 501 -15.57 11.11 5.60
C VAL A 501 -16.98 11.53 6.05
N PHE A 502 -17.65 12.32 5.24
CA PHE A 502 -18.99 12.84 5.55
C PHE A 502 -20.09 11.89 5.11
N ALA A 503 -19.91 11.26 3.95
CA ALA A 503 -20.95 10.44 3.34
C ALA A 503 -21.09 9.05 3.98
N ALA A 504 -20.02 8.44 4.44
CA ALA A 504 -20.06 7.08 4.98
C ALA A 504 -20.98 6.96 6.21
N PRO A 505 -20.96 7.86 7.22
CA PRO A 505 -21.91 7.81 8.33
C PRO A 505 -23.37 7.99 7.88
N ILE A 506 -23.62 8.89 6.92
CA ILE A 506 -24.95 9.13 6.37
C ILE A 506 -25.47 7.88 5.64
N TYR A 507 -24.60 7.23 4.86
CA TYR A 507 -24.97 6.03 4.12
C TYR A 507 -25.12 4.81 5.03
N ALA A 508 -24.30 4.70 6.07
CA ALA A 508 -24.47 3.68 7.09
C ALA A 508 -25.86 3.76 7.75
N ARG A 509 -26.31 4.98 8.09
CA ARG A 509 -27.66 5.20 8.60
C ARG A 509 -28.75 4.82 7.61
N ARG A 510 -28.53 5.04 6.30
CA ARG A 510 -29.53 4.69 5.25
C ARG A 510 -29.56 3.20 4.93
N MET A 511 -28.51 2.47 5.27
CA MET A 511 -28.43 1.01 5.10
C MET A 511 -28.92 0.24 6.33
N ALA A 512 -29.00 0.88 7.50
CA ALA A 512 -29.55 0.32 8.74
C ALA A 512 -31.09 0.34 8.74
#